data_6f00e7d4d7f71bc7e600cef2c4a2a30f
#
_entry.id   6f00e7d4d7f71bc7e600cef2c4a2a30f
#
_cell.length_a   1.000
_cell.length_b   1.000
_cell.length_c   1.000
_cell.angle_alpha   90.00
_cell.angle_beta   90.00
_cell.angle_gamma   90.00
#
_symmetry.space_group_name_H-M   'P 1'
#
loop_
_entity.id
_entity.type
_entity.pdbx_description
1 polymer ?
#
loop_
_entity_poly.entity_id
_entity_poly.type
_entity_poly.pdbx_seq_one_letter_code
_entity_poly.pdbx_strand_id
1 'polypeptide(L)'
;MNNMSKNLDIEFVRNKFPVFRNPKTKDLAFFENAGGTYVPDSVINKLNKFMTETKVQPYGDFSSSIEAGNEMDNSISKIAELLNIKKDEFIIGPSTTMNMFLLSRGIKHWLNKGDEIIVTNQDHEANIGAWRKLSDEEINIKEWQLNKDSAELEIEDLKLLINEKTKIICVCHTSNIVASINNLSEIVDLAHQNNIKVVGDGVAYMAHDIADLKGIGLDFYGFSLYKTFGPHLALLYGRKELLEETKNLNHEFLSKEIPLTLNPGGPNHEELACLSGLTDYYEDIYNHHFSDQNLNLYEKGKKIFKLVYSHEEQLMEKLLSFLKTKNNVTLIGKSTHLRNERMPTVSFTVKNKSSLSIAQEAGKNGIGIRNGDFYAWRCLKGLGIDTNDGVIRISMVHYNSVEEVEKLINFLDISI
;
A
#
# COMPACT_ATOMS: atom_id res chain seq x y z
N MET A 1 -35.61 -11.42 -6.68
CA MET A 1 -34.46 -12.33 -6.45
C MET A 1 -33.63 -11.76 -5.31
N ASN A 2 -33.61 -12.49 -4.19
CA ASN A 2 -32.95 -12.03 -2.95
C ASN A 2 -31.46 -11.79 -3.19
N ASN A 3 -31.04 -10.53 -3.15
CA ASN A 3 -29.63 -10.15 -2.93
C ASN A 3 -29.30 -10.48 -1.45
N MET A 4 -29.06 -11.74 -1.14
CA MET A 4 -28.26 -12.06 0.03
C MET A 4 -26.88 -11.47 -0.23
N SER A 5 -26.41 -10.54 0.61
CA SER A 5 -25.03 -10.12 0.63
C SER A 5 -24.20 -11.38 0.90
N LYS A 6 -23.52 -11.89 -0.12
CA LYS A 6 -22.62 -13.02 0.07
C LYS A 6 -21.49 -12.51 0.96
N ASN A 7 -21.31 -13.12 2.11
CA ASN A 7 -20.14 -12.87 2.94
C ASN A 7 -18.90 -13.48 2.27
N LEU A 8 -17.73 -12.93 2.55
CA LEU A 8 -16.47 -13.53 2.13
C LEU A 8 -16.28 -14.87 2.84
N ASP A 9 -16.00 -15.93 2.07
CA ASP A 9 -15.67 -17.26 2.61
C ASP A 9 -14.23 -17.28 3.10
N ILE A 10 -14.03 -17.04 4.40
CA ILE A 10 -12.72 -16.93 5.03
C ILE A 10 -11.94 -18.24 4.99
N GLU A 11 -12.62 -19.37 5.10
CA GLU A 11 -11.95 -20.68 5.02
C GLU A 11 -11.39 -20.90 3.62
N PHE A 12 -12.17 -20.63 2.58
CA PHE A 12 -11.70 -20.67 1.20
C PHE A 12 -10.51 -19.73 0.96
N VAL A 13 -10.59 -18.47 1.44
CA VAL A 13 -9.51 -17.49 1.34
C VAL A 13 -8.24 -18.01 2.01
N ARG A 14 -8.32 -18.41 3.28
CA ARG A 14 -7.17 -18.89 4.07
C ARG A 14 -6.51 -20.12 3.45
N ASN A 15 -7.30 -21.01 2.83
CA ASN A 15 -6.79 -22.17 2.11
C ASN A 15 -5.91 -21.82 0.90
N LYS A 16 -5.94 -20.60 0.39
CA LYS A 16 -5.03 -20.14 -0.68
C LYS A 16 -3.65 -19.73 -0.17
N PHE A 17 -3.45 -19.61 1.14
CA PHE A 17 -2.20 -19.19 1.74
C PHE A 17 -1.54 -20.36 2.50
N PRO A 18 -0.33 -20.80 2.11
CA PRO A 18 0.31 -21.97 2.73
C PRO A 18 0.63 -21.76 4.22
N VAL A 19 0.79 -20.53 4.67
CA VAL A 19 1.07 -20.18 6.07
C VAL A 19 -0.01 -20.73 7.04
N PHE A 20 -1.27 -20.76 6.62
CA PHE A 20 -2.37 -21.28 7.46
C PHE A 20 -2.46 -22.81 7.49
N ARG A 21 -1.74 -23.50 6.61
CA ARG A 21 -1.64 -24.96 6.58
C ARG A 21 -0.31 -25.48 7.15
N ASN A 22 0.67 -24.60 7.34
CA ASN A 22 1.98 -24.95 7.88
C ASN A 22 1.90 -25.14 9.41
N PRO A 23 2.28 -26.33 9.96
CA PRO A 23 2.21 -26.60 11.39
C PRO A 23 2.96 -25.60 12.29
N LYS A 24 3.99 -24.90 11.75
CA LYS A 24 4.78 -23.93 12.50
C LYS A 24 4.12 -22.56 12.63
N THR A 25 3.20 -22.22 11.74
CA THR A 25 2.66 -20.85 11.60
C THR A 25 1.15 -20.77 11.71
N LYS A 26 0.42 -21.87 11.52
CA LYS A 26 -1.06 -21.89 11.44
C LYS A 26 -1.77 -21.34 12.69
N ASP A 27 -1.14 -21.39 13.86
CA ASP A 27 -1.72 -20.98 15.14
C ASP A 27 -1.36 -19.53 15.53
N LEU A 28 -0.56 -18.84 14.68
CA LEU A 28 -0.22 -17.44 14.86
C LEU A 28 -1.37 -16.55 14.41
N ALA A 29 -1.95 -15.77 15.32
CA ALA A 29 -2.85 -14.67 14.96
C ALA A 29 -2.02 -13.47 14.49
N PHE A 30 -1.95 -13.23 13.18
CA PHE A 30 -1.04 -12.28 12.57
C PHE A 30 -1.73 -10.96 12.24
N PHE A 31 -1.27 -9.87 12.86
CA PHE A 31 -1.83 -8.52 12.73
C PHE A 31 -0.80 -7.45 12.33
N GLU A 32 0.28 -7.86 11.68
CA GLU A 32 1.32 -6.93 11.17
C GLU A 32 1.29 -6.82 9.64
N ASN A 33 0.09 -6.88 9.05
CA ASN A 33 -0.10 -6.86 7.60
C ASN A 33 0.36 -5.56 6.93
N ALA A 34 0.28 -4.42 7.61
CA ALA A 34 0.82 -3.15 7.13
C ALA A 34 2.36 -3.13 7.02
N GLY A 35 3.05 -4.09 7.63
CA GLY A 35 4.48 -4.34 7.47
C GLY A 35 4.81 -5.26 6.30
N GLY A 36 3.90 -6.18 5.97
CA GLY A 36 3.98 -7.13 4.87
C GLY A 36 2.92 -8.22 5.02
N THR A 37 2.28 -8.59 3.92
CA THR A 37 1.22 -9.61 3.88
C THR A 37 1.78 -11.00 3.60
N TYR A 38 1.01 -12.03 3.90
CA TYR A 38 1.28 -13.36 3.40
C TYR A 38 1.09 -13.44 1.88
N VAL A 39 1.72 -14.44 1.26
CA VAL A 39 1.72 -14.66 -0.19
C VAL A 39 0.92 -15.90 -0.52
N PRO A 40 -0.02 -15.87 -1.50
CA PRO A 40 -0.82 -17.04 -1.88
C PRO A 40 -0.01 -18.07 -2.69
N ASP A 41 -0.48 -19.32 -2.68
CA ASP A 41 0.14 -20.44 -3.43
C ASP A 41 0.34 -20.11 -4.91
N SER A 42 -0.59 -19.41 -5.55
CA SER A 42 -0.51 -19.08 -6.96
C SER A 42 0.74 -18.26 -7.32
N VAL A 43 1.11 -17.31 -6.47
CA VAL A 43 2.34 -16.51 -6.62
C VAL A 43 3.59 -17.39 -6.35
N ILE A 44 3.58 -18.15 -5.26
CA ILE A 44 4.71 -19.01 -4.87
C ILE A 44 4.97 -20.06 -5.94
N ASN A 45 3.93 -20.69 -6.49
CA ASN A 45 4.05 -21.70 -7.52
C ASN A 45 4.64 -21.15 -8.82
N LYS A 46 4.23 -19.94 -9.24
CA LYS A 46 4.82 -19.27 -10.42
C LYS A 46 6.28 -18.89 -10.18
N LEU A 47 6.62 -18.40 -8.99
CA LEU A 47 8.01 -18.12 -8.63
C LEU A 47 8.86 -19.41 -8.69
N ASN A 48 8.39 -20.50 -8.10
CA ASN A 48 9.07 -21.79 -8.13
C ASN A 48 9.22 -22.31 -9.57
N LYS A 49 8.17 -22.22 -10.39
CA LYS A 49 8.21 -22.60 -11.80
C LYS A 49 9.30 -21.82 -12.54
N PHE A 50 9.29 -20.48 -12.43
CA PHE A 50 10.30 -19.66 -13.07
C PHE A 50 11.72 -20.04 -12.65
N MET A 51 11.95 -20.22 -11.36
CA MET A 51 13.27 -20.59 -10.82
C MET A 51 13.78 -21.96 -11.26
N THR A 52 12.88 -22.90 -11.53
CA THR A 52 13.24 -24.29 -11.87
C THR A 52 13.21 -24.58 -13.37
N GLU A 53 12.44 -23.86 -14.17
CA GLU A 53 12.20 -24.17 -15.58
C GLU A 53 12.71 -23.08 -16.52
N THR A 54 12.56 -21.78 -16.18
CA THR A 54 12.78 -20.64 -17.06
C THR A 54 13.79 -19.63 -16.54
N LYS A 55 14.61 -19.97 -15.53
CA LYS A 55 15.63 -19.09 -14.95
C LYS A 55 16.82 -18.88 -15.90
N VAL A 56 16.57 -18.08 -16.94
CA VAL A 56 17.54 -17.64 -17.95
C VAL A 56 17.32 -16.17 -18.27
N GLN A 57 18.22 -15.57 -19.05
CA GLN A 57 17.97 -14.21 -19.58
C GLN A 57 16.74 -14.27 -20.51
N PRO A 58 15.67 -13.49 -20.25
CA PRO A 58 14.47 -13.50 -21.09
C PRO A 58 14.71 -12.82 -22.45
N TYR A 59 13.75 -13.07 -23.38
CA TYR A 59 13.70 -12.48 -24.73
C TYR A 59 14.81 -12.92 -25.69
N GLY A 60 15.47 -14.06 -25.46
CA GLY A 60 16.35 -14.67 -26.45
C GLY A 60 15.62 -15.66 -27.36
N ASP A 61 16.33 -16.26 -28.32
CA ASP A 61 15.77 -17.07 -29.41
C ASP A 61 15.59 -18.58 -29.08
N PHE A 62 15.73 -19.00 -27.83
CA PHE A 62 15.56 -20.38 -27.41
C PHE A 62 14.39 -20.54 -26.41
N SER A 63 13.83 -21.75 -26.34
CA SER A 63 12.51 -22.01 -25.74
C SER A 63 12.34 -21.46 -24.33
N SER A 64 13.25 -21.76 -23.39
CA SER A 64 13.13 -21.28 -21.99
C SER A 64 13.26 -19.76 -21.89
N SER A 65 14.04 -19.11 -22.77
CA SER A 65 14.16 -17.65 -22.80
C SER A 65 12.91 -16.97 -23.33
N ILE A 66 12.31 -17.56 -24.39
CA ILE A 66 11.02 -17.09 -24.92
C ILE A 66 9.93 -17.25 -23.86
N GLU A 67 9.88 -18.39 -23.17
CA GLU A 67 8.89 -18.64 -22.10
C GLU A 67 9.08 -17.67 -20.94
N ALA A 68 10.31 -17.43 -20.50
CA ALA A 68 10.61 -16.44 -19.45
C ALA A 68 10.10 -15.04 -19.81
N GLY A 69 10.33 -14.57 -21.03
CA GLY A 69 9.79 -13.31 -21.53
C GLY A 69 8.27 -13.28 -21.53
N ASN A 70 7.63 -14.35 -22.03
CA ASN A 70 6.17 -14.46 -22.06
C ASN A 70 5.54 -14.45 -20.65
N GLU A 71 6.15 -15.08 -19.64
CA GLU A 71 5.69 -15.07 -18.27
C GLU A 71 5.74 -13.64 -17.68
N MET A 72 6.82 -12.89 -17.95
CA MET A 72 6.95 -11.49 -17.54
C MET A 72 5.92 -10.60 -18.23
N ASP A 73 5.75 -10.72 -19.54
CA ASP A 73 4.79 -9.94 -20.33
C ASP A 73 3.34 -10.22 -19.92
N ASN A 74 3.04 -11.48 -19.61
CA ASN A 74 1.74 -11.87 -19.07
C ASN A 74 1.47 -11.20 -17.73
N SER A 75 2.46 -11.17 -16.83
CA SER A 75 2.34 -10.50 -15.52
C SER A 75 2.08 -9.00 -15.68
N ILE A 76 2.84 -8.30 -16.54
CA ILE A 76 2.61 -6.90 -16.86
C ILE A 76 1.19 -6.68 -17.42
N SER A 77 0.73 -7.56 -18.32
CA SER A 77 -0.60 -7.48 -18.94
C SER A 77 -1.72 -7.62 -17.89
N LYS A 78 -1.58 -8.63 -17.03
CA LYS A 78 -2.58 -8.94 -15.99
C LYS A 78 -2.63 -7.88 -14.91
N ILE A 79 -1.50 -7.32 -14.48
CA ILE A 79 -1.46 -6.21 -13.52
C ILE A 79 -2.08 -4.94 -14.13
N ALA A 80 -1.78 -4.62 -15.39
CA ALA A 80 -2.40 -3.50 -16.09
C ALA A 80 -3.92 -3.64 -16.14
N GLU A 81 -4.44 -4.83 -16.48
CA GLU A 81 -5.88 -5.12 -16.50
C GLU A 81 -6.51 -4.99 -15.12
N LEU A 82 -5.87 -5.55 -14.06
CA LEU A 82 -6.36 -5.47 -12.68
C LEU A 82 -6.50 -4.03 -12.20
N LEU A 83 -5.58 -3.15 -12.59
CA LEU A 83 -5.55 -1.75 -12.19
C LEU A 83 -6.28 -0.81 -13.16
N ASN A 84 -6.84 -1.31 -14.26
CA ASN A 84 -7.46 -0.52 -15.33
C ASN A 84 -6.55 0.56 -15.90
N ILE A 85 -5.26 0.24 -16.07
CA ILE A 85 -4.23 1.12 -16.63
C ILE A 85 -3.56 0.46 -17.84
N LYS A 86 -2.73 1.20 -18.58
CA LYS A 86 -1.95 0.66 -19.70
C LYS A 86 -0.59 0.15 -19.22
N LYS A 87 0.03 -0.75 -19.98
CA LYS A 87 1.35 -1.32 -19.70
C LYS A 87 2.47 -0.29 -19.67
N ASP A 88 2.32 0.82 -20.38
CA ASP A 88 3.24 1.95 -20.47
C ASP A 88 2.94 3.08 -19.46
N GLU A 89 2.01 2.83 -18.52
CA GLU A 89 1.63 3.77 -17.45
C GLU A 89 2.19 3.35 -16.08
N PHE A 90 3.02 2.30 -15.98
CA PHE A 90 3.61 1.91 -14.69
C PHE A 90 4.97 1.23 -14.81
N ILE A 91 5.68 1.22 -13.69
CA ILE A 91 7.00 0.65 -13.52
C ILE A 91 6.95 -0.33 -12.36
N ILE A 92 7.61 -1.49 -12.49
CA ILE A 92 7.83 -2.43 -11.40
C ILE A 92 9.28 -2.29 -10.94
N GLY A 93 9.47 -1.74 -9.74
CA GLY A 93 10.79 -1.56 -9.13
C GLY A 93 10.93 -2.32 -7.80
N PRO A 94 12.10 -2.27 -7.17
CA PRO A 94 12.43 -3.11 -6.02
C PRO A 94 11.72 -2.72 -4.73
N SER A 95 11.26 -1.47 -4.60
CA SER A 95 10.50 -0.99 -3.44
C SER A 95 9.86 0.37 -3.72
N THR A 96 8.79 0.71 -2.99
CA THR A 96 8.17 2.04 -3.07
C THR A 96 9.19 3.14 -2.74
N THR A 97 10.05 2.95 -1.75
CA THR A 97 11.12 3.90 -1.41
C THR A 97 12.04 4.18 -2.61
N MET A 98 12.49 3.13 -3.30
CA MET A 98 13.37 3.28 -4.46
C MET A 98 12.61 3.91 -5.64
N ASN A 99 11.37 3.51 -5.88
CA ASN A 99 10.55 4.08 -6.94
C ASN A 99 10.34 5.59 -6.73
N MET A 100 10.02 6.04 -5.51
CA MET A 100 9.88 7.46 -5.18
C MET A 100 11.21 8.21 -5.31
N PHE A 101 12.32 7.57 -4.92
CA PHE A 101 13.65 8.17 -5.10
C PHE A 101 13.98 8.35 -6.58
N LEU A 102 13.77 7.33 -7.41
CA LEU A 102 14.01 7.42 -8.86
C LEU A 102 13.07 8.44 -9.52
N LEU A 103 11.78 8.45 -9.14
CA LEU A 103 10.84 9.46 -9.62
C LEU A 103 11.32 10.88 -9.29
N SER A 104 11.72 11.13 -8.04
CA SER A 104 12.19 12.46 -7.62
C SER A 104 13.40 12.92 -8.43
N ARG A 105 14.29 12.00 -8.84
CA ARG A 105 15.44 12.29 -9.70
C ARG A 105 15.04 12.46 -11.18
N GLY A 106 14.11 11.63 -11.65
CA GLY A 106 13.62 11.68 -13.03
C GLY A 106 12.90 12.98 -13.36
N ILE A 107 12.18 13.56 -12.40
CA ILE A 107 11.44 14.82 -12.61
C ILE A 107 12.12 16.07 -12.02
N LYS A 108 13.32 15.94 -11.43
CA LYS A 108 14.06 17.07 -10.83
C LYS A 108 14.23 18.25 -11.80
N HIS A 109 14.40 17.99 -13.09
CA HIS A 109 14.57 19.01 -14.12
C HIS A 109 13.31 19.86 -14.39
N TRP A 110 12.13 19.47 -13.84
CA TRP A 110 10.92 20.31 -13.87
C TRP A 110 10.98 21.44 -12.83
N LEU A 111 11.93 21.35 -11.88
CA LEU A 111 12.02 22.24 -10.73
C LEU A 111 13.19 23.21 -10.90
N ASN A 112 12.92 24.48 -10.65
CA ASN A 112 13.90 25.54 -10.57
C ASN A 112 14.27 25.84 -9.11
N LYS A 113 15.41 26.49 -8.89
CA LYS A 113 15.80 26.99 -7.59
C LYS A 113 14.69 27.88 -6.98
N GLY A 114 14.31 27.58 -5.76
CA GLY A 114 13.27 28.30 -5.04
C GLY A 114 11.84 27.81 -5.30
N ASP A 115 11.64 26.85 -6.24
CA ASP A 115 10.36 26.14 -6.35
C ASP A 115 10.05 25.34 -5.07
N GLU A 116 8.79 25.01 -4.87
CA GLU A 116 8.30 24.42 -3.63
C GLU A 116 7.66 23.05 -3.87
N ILE A 117 7.96 22.12 -2.96
CA ILE A 117 7.29 20.83 -2.85
C ILE A 117 6.57 20.79 -1.51
N ILE A 118 5.28 20.45 -1.51
CA ILE A 118 4.52 20.20 -0.30
C ILE A 118 4.58 18.69 -0.02
N VAL A 119 5.00 18.33 1.18
CA VAL A 119 4.96 16.98 1.73
C VAL A 119 4.14 16.99 3.03
N THR A 120 3.68 15.84 3.52
CA THR A 120 2.95 15.82 4.79
C THR A 120 3.79 15.28 5.93
N ASN A 121 3.40 15.55 7.17
CA ASN A 121 3.93 14.84 8.33
C ASN A 121 3.10 13.61 8.71
N GLN A 122 2.00 13.33 8.01
CA GLN A 122 1.19 12.12 8.17
C GLN A 122 1.79 10.91 7.42
N ASP A 123 2.68 11.17 6.46
CA ASP A 123 3.25 10.19 5.54
C ASP A 123 4.32 9.29 6.15
N HIS A 124 4.47 8.14 5.50
CA HIS A 124 5.64 7.27 5.66
C HIS A 124 6.88 7.88 4.96
N GLU A 125 8.07 7.73 5.54
CA GLU A 125 9.33 8.28 4.98
C GLU A 125 9.63 7.79 3.55
N ALA A 126 9.12 6.63 3.13
CA ALA A 126 9.27 6.15 1.74
C ALA A 126 8.70 7.12 0.71
N ASN A 127 7.56 7.77 1.02
CA ASN A 127 6.96 8.76 0.12
C ASN A 127 7.68 10.11 0.19
N ILE A 128 7.98 10.61 1.38
CA ILE A 128 8.43 12.00 1.55
C ILE A 128 9.94 12.19 1.62
N GLY A 129 10.69 11.14 2.01
CA GLY A 129 12.13 11.24 2.25
C GLY A 129 12.93 11.60 0.99
N ALA A 130 12.56 11.07 -0.17
CA ALA A 130 13.22 11.36 -1.44
C ALA A 130 13.05 12.84 -1.84
N TRP A 131 11.86 13.39 -1.66
CA TRP A 131 11.54 14.79 -1.97
C TRP A 131 12.25 15.76 -1.02
N ARG A 132 12.30 15.43 0.29
CA ARG A 132 13.00 16.25 1.29
C ARG A 132 14.47 16.43 0.98
N LYS A 133 15.13 15.43 0.37
CA LYS A 133 16.54 15.52 -0.06
C LYS A 133 16.78 16.53 -1.19
N LEU A 134 15.74 16.97 -1.90
CA LEU A 134 15.87 18.00 -2.91
C LEU A 134 16.11 19.39 -2.29
N SER A 135 15.96 19.56 -0.98
CA SER A 135 16.39 20.77 -0.27
C SER A 135 17.88 21.08 -0.43
N ASP A 136 18.71 20.05 -0.57
CA ASP A 136 20.15 20.18 -0.84
C ASP A 136 20.43 20.81 -2.22
N GLU A 137 19.41 20.83 -3.09
CA GLU A 137 19.42 21.39 -4.44
C GLU A 137 18.58 22.68 -4.54
N GLU A 138 18.41 23.37 -3.41
CA GLU A 138 17.71 24.66 -3.29
C GLU A 138 16.22 24.62 -3.65
N ILE A 139 15.58 23.47 -3.51
CA ILE A 139 14.11 23.31 -3.57
C ILE A 139 13.55 23.47 -2.16
N ASN A 140 12.54 24.32 -2.01
CA ASN A 140 11.91 24.54 -0.72
C ASN A 140 10.91 23.43 -0.39
N ILE A 141 11.06 22.82 0.78
CA ILE A 141 10.14 21.78 1.24
C ILE A 141 9.19 22.37 2.28
N LYS A 142 7.91 22.42 1.94
CA LYS A 142 6.84 22.79 2.86
C LYS A 142 6.20 21.55 3.45
N GLU A 143 5.83 21.61 4.71
CA GLU A 143 5.20 20.51 5.39
C GLU A 143 3.75 20.84 5.72
N TRP A 144 2.81 20.10 5.10
CA TRP A 144 1.40 20.10 5.44
C TRP A 144 1.22 19.29 6.72
N GLN A 145 0.91 19.99 7.81
CA GLN A 145 0.80 19.40 9.14
C GLN A 145 -0.56 18.74 9.33
N LEU A 146 -0.57 17.55 9.90
CA LEU A 146 -1.80 16.96 10.43
C LEU A 146 -2.31 17.80 11.62
N ASN A 147 -3.62 17.84 11.79
CA ASN A 147 -4.25 18.39 12.97
C ASN A 147 -3.95 17.48 14.18
N LYS A 148 -3.41 18.05 15.26
CA LYS A 148 -2.96 17.27 16.42
C LYS A 148 -4.08 16.51 17.13
N ASP A 149 -5.29 17.06 17.14
CA ASP A 149 -6.42 16.50 17.87
C ASP A 149 -7.18 15.44 17.05
N SER A 150 -7.39 15.69 15.75
CA SER A 150 -8.07 14.75 14.84
C SER A 150 -7.13 13.74 14.19
N ALA A 151 -5.84 14.03 14.11
CA ALA A 151 -4.81 13.35 13.32
C ALA A 151 -5.04 13.43 11.79
N GLU A 152 -5.97 14.28 11.32
CA GLU A 152 -6.34 14.42 9.92
C GLU A 152 -5.52 15.53 9.22
N LEU A 153 -5.44 15.45 7.90
CA LEU A 153 -4.94 16.51 7.03
C LEU A 153 -6.13 17.38 6.60
N GLU A 154 -6.14 18.63 7.04
CA GLU A 154 -7.22 19.56 6.72
C GLU A 154 -6.96 20.26 5.38
N ILE A 155 -7.90 20.18 4.44
CA ILE A 155 -7.73 20.75 3.09
C ILE A 155 -7.52 22.27 3.12
N GLU A 156 -8.09 22.96 4.10
CA GLU A 156 -7.93 24.40 4.26
C GLU A 156 -6.47 24.78 4.57
N ASP A 157 -5.75 23.96 5.33
CA ASP A 157 -4.33 24.16 5.59
C ASP A 157 -3.50 23.98 4.31
N LEU A 158 -3.87 23.01 3.46
CA LEU A 158 -3.22 22.85 2.14
C LEU A 158 -3.43 24.10 1.27
N LYS A 159 -4.63 24.68 1.23
CA LYS A 159 -4.91 25.91 0.47
C LYS A 159 -4.02 27.08 0.91
N LEU A 160 -3.71 27.19 2.19
CA LEU A 160 -2.82 28.23 2.73
C LEU A 160 -1.35 28.03 2.35
N LEU A 161 -0.93 26.79 2.10
CA LEU A 161 0.45 26.45 1.70
C LEU A 161 0.71 26.67 0.20
N ILE A 162 -0.33 26.53 -0.64
CA ILE A 162 -0.21 26.64 -2.10
C ILE A 162 0.08 28.08 -2.52
N ASN A 163 1.03 28.25 -3.43
CA ASN A 163 1.31 29.52 -4.13
C ASN A 163 1.95 29.23 -5.52
N GLU A 164 2.35 30.28 -6.25
CA GLU A 164 2.90 30.19 -7.62
C GLU A 164 4.20 29.36 -7.73
N LYS A 165 4.95 29.20 -6.63
CA LYS A 165 6.18 28.39 -6.58
C LYS A 165 5.91 26.92 -6.30
N THR A 166 4.72 26.57 -5.84
CA THR A 166 4.37 25.19 -5.53
C THR A 166 4.25 24.40 -6.84
N LYS A 167 5.00 23.29 -6.96
CA LYS A 167 5.04 22.46 -8.17
C LYS A 167 4.55 21.04 -7.93
N ILE A 168 4.77 20.48 -6.74
CA ILE A 168 4.45 19.10 -6.42
C ILE A 168 3.83 19.03 -5.03
N ILE A 169 2.82 18.16 -4.87
CA ILE A 169 2.26 17.73 -3.59
C ILE A 169 2.48 16.22 -3.49
N CYS A 170 3.10 15.78 -2.38
CA CYS A 170 3.26 14.37 -2.05
C CYS A 170 2.42 14.04 -0.82
N VAL A 171 1.50 13.07 -0.95
CA VAL A 171 0.53 12.75 0.10
C VAL A 171 0.18 11.26 0.09
N CYS A 172 0.04 10.64 1.27
CA CYS A 172 -0.46 9.28 1.35
C CYS A 172 -1.98 9.23 1.08
N HIS A 173 -2.43 8.19 0.39
CA HIS A 173 -3.84 7.89 0.25
C HIS A 173 -4.45 7.49 1.59
N THR A 174 -3.67 6.73 2.38
CA THR A 174 -4.00 6.34 3.75
C THR A 174 -2.72 6.28 4.57
N SER A 175 -2.74 6.88 5.75
CA SER A 175 -1.60 6.80 6.67
C SER A 175 -1.45 5.39 7.25
N ASN A 176 -0.23 4.89 7.31
CA ASN A 176 0.09 3.60 7.94
C ASN A 176 0.05 3.63 9.48
N ILE A 177 -0.20 4.79 10.08
CA ILE A 177 -0.40 5.00 11.53
C ILE A 177 -1.85 5.38 11.82
N VAL A 178 -2.32 6.48 11.23
CA VAL A 178 -3.64 7.06 11.49
C VAL A 178 -4.75 6.24 10.84
N ALA A 179 -4.44 5.64 9.70
CA ALA A 179 -5.34 4.83 8.88
C ALA A 179 -6.51 5.59 8.23
N SER A 180 -6.67 6.88 8.47
CA SER A 180 -7.66 7.71 7.77
C SER A 180 -7.39 7.77 6.28
N ILE A 181 -8.45 7.84 5.49
CA ILE A 181 -8.40 7.96 4.04
C ILE A 181 -8.39 9.44 3.68
N ASN A 182 -7.34 9.89 3.03
CA ASN A 182 -7.26 11.25 2.48
C ASN A 182 -8.03 11.33 1.17
N ASN A 183 -8.83 12.37 0.99
CA ASN A 183 -9.61 12.59 -0.23
C ASN A 183 -8.71 13.04 -1.39
N LEU A 184 -8.05 12.07 -2.05
CA LEU A 184 -7.13 12.38 -3.14
C LEU A 184 -7.80 13.07 -4.32
N SER A 185 -9.08 12.83 -4.60
CA SER A 185 -9.80 13.54 -5.69
C SER A 185 -9.84 15.05 -5.43
N GLU A 186 -10.21 15.47 -4.21
CA GLU A 186 -10.26 16.87 -3.83
C GLU A 186 -8.86 17.53 -3.85
N ILE A 187 -7.85 16.79 -3.37
CA ILE A 187 -6.45 17.25 -3.37
C ILE A 187 -5.94 17.42 -4.81
N VAL A 188 -6.23 16.47 -5.70
CA VAL A 188 -5.83 16.51 -7.11
C VAL A 188 -6.54 17.66 -7.83
N ASP A 189 -7.85 17.84 -7.62
CA ASP A 189 -8.61 18.93 -8.22
C ASP A 189 -8.04 20.30 -7.82
N LEU A 190 -7.74 20.49 -6.53
CA LEU A 190 -7.13 21.71 -6.01
C LEU A 190 -5.72 21.93 -6.59
N ALA A 191 -4.91 20.87 -6.67
CA ALA A 191 -3.55 20.92 -7.20
C ALA A 191 -3.55 21.28 -8.70
N HIS A 192 -4.38 20.60 -9.49
CA HIS A 192 -4.44 20.80 -10.94
C HIS A 192 -4.98 22.20 -11.30
N GLN A 193 -5.91 22.77 -10.53
CA GLN A 193 -6.35 24.17 -10.71
C GLN A 193 -5.19 25.18 -10.55
N ASN A 194 -4.11 24.78 -9.86
CA ASN A 194 -2.91 25.60 -9.64
C ASN A 194 -1.70 25.10 -10.44
N ASN A 195 -1.88 24.22 -11.43
CA ASN A 195 -0.81 23.58 -12.23
C ASN A 195 0.21 22.82 -11.39
N ILE A 196 -0.19 22.21 -10.29
CA ILE A 196 0.65 21.43 -9.37
C ILE A 196 0.42 19.96 -9.65
N LYS A 197 1.50 19.14 -9.64
CA LYS A 197 1.44 17.67 -9.77
C LYS A 197 1.25 16.99 -8.42
N VAL A 198 0.53 15.85 -8.42
CA VAL A 198 0.27 15.07 -7.21
C VAL A 198 0.91 13.70 -7.28
N VAL A 199 1.71 13.37 -6.26
CA VAL A 199 2.31 12.06 -6.06
C VAL A 199 1.63 11.41 -4.86
N GLY A 200 0.89 10.33 -5.12
CA GLY A 200 0.17 9.57 -4.10
C GLY A 200 0.96 8.37 -3.59
N ASP A 201 0.92 8.12 -2.29
CA ASP A 201 1.37 6.86 -1.68
C ASP A 201 0.16 5.98 -1.34
N GLY A 202 0.00 4.88 -2.09
CA GLY A 202 -1.08 3.92 -1.92
C GLY A 202 -0.73 2.69 -1.10
N VAL A 203 0.43 2.65 -0.46
CA VAL A 203 0.94 1.46 0.22
C VAL A 203 -0.04 0.91 1.27
N ALA A 204 -0.62 1.76 2.08
CA ALA A 204 -1.58 1.35 3.12
C ALA A 204 -3.04 1.26 2.61
N TYR A 205 -3.28 1.56 1.32
CA TYR A 205 -4.61 1.51 0.70
C TYR A 205 -4.82 0.24 -0.13
N MET A 206 -3.85 -0.11 -0.97
CA MET A 206 -4.02 -1.08 -2.07
C MET A 206 -4.21 -2.53 -1.65
N ALA A 207 -3.96 -2.89 -0.37
CA ALA A 207 -4.32 -4.21 0.16
C ALA A 207 -5.84 -4.35 0.39
N HIS A 208 -6.57 -3.24 0.42
CA HIS A 208 -7.96 -3.14 0.85
C HIS A 208 -8.91 -2.68 -0.24
N ASP A 209 -8.41 -2.05 -1.31
CA ASP A 209 -9.16 -1.68 -2.52
C ASP A 209 -8.23 -1.47 -3.71
N ILE A 210 -8.80 -1.47 -4.91
CA ILE A 210 -8.15 -1.01 -6.13
C ILE A 210 -8.49 0.48 -6.30
N ALA A 211 -7.50 1.35 -6.14
CA ALA A 211 -7.68 2.78 -6.37
C ALA A 211 -8.02 3.04 -7.85
N ASP A 212 -9.03 3.86 -8.10
CA ASP A 212 -9.33 4.34 -9.45
C ASP A 212 -8.37 5.48 -9.82
N LEU A 213 -7.16 5.10 -10.25
CA LEU A 213 -6.06 6.04 -10.50
C LEU A 213 -6.43 7.11 -11.54
N LYS A 214 -7.19 6.70 -12.57
CA LYS A 214 -7.64 7.60 -13.65
C LYS A 214 -8.82 8.46 -13.22
N GLY A 215 -9.78 7.88 -12.50
CA GLY A 215 -10.94 8.61 -11.98
C GLY A 215 -10.56 9.65 -10.94
N ILE A 216 -9.56 9.36 -10.11
CA ILE A 216 -8.97 10.33 -9.17
C ILE A 216 -8.16 11.41 -9.90
N GLY A 217 -7.59 11.09 -11.07
CA GLY A 217 -6.77 12.02 -11.85
C GLY A 217 -5.32 12.15 -11.36
N LEU A 218 -4.80 11.15 -10.63
CA LEU A 218 -3.43 11.16 -10.09
C LEU A 218 -2.37 11.29 -11.19
N ASP A 219 -1.35 12.08 -10.94
CA ASP A 219 -0.18 12.19 -11.80
C ASP A 219 0.77 11.01 -11.61
N PHE A 220 1.07 10.66 -10.35
CA PHE A 220 1.86 9.48 -9.96
C PHE A 220 1.26 8.81 -8.73
N TYR A 221 1.44 7.48 -8.63
CA TYR A 221 0.95 6.71 -7.48
C TYR A 221 1.82 5.48 -7.26
N GLY A 222 2.37 5.34 -6.06
CA GLY A 222 3.24 4.22 -5.72
C GLY A 222 2.66 3.32 -4.64
N PHE A 223 2.89 2.00 -4.74
CA PHE A 223 2.56 1.06 -3.67
C PHE A 223 3.43 -0.19 -3.70
N SER A 224 3.50 -0.87 -2.55
CA SER A 224 4.32 -2.07 -2.35
C SER A 224 3.53 -3.33 -2.63
N LEU A 225 3.98 -4.15 -3.58
CA LEU A 225 3.34 -5.42 -3.93
C LEU A 225 3.44 -6.44 -2.79
N TYR A 226 4.53 -6.44 -1.99
CA TYR A 226 4.67 -7.33 -0.83
C TYR A 226 3.73 -7.00 0.34
N LYS A 227 3.00 -5.87 0.25
CA LYS A 227 1.91 -5.53 1.19
C LYS A 227 0.52 -5.74 0.58
N THR A 228 0.49 -6.20 -0.68
CA THR A 228 -0.72 -6.56 -1.43
C THR A 228 -0.64 -8.00 -1.94
N PHE A 229 -0.14 -8.91 -1.08
CA PHE A 229 -0.06 -10.36 -1.29
C PHE A 229 0.96 -10.83 -2.35
N GLY A 230 1.79 -9.93 -2.88
CA GLY A 230 2.82 -10.20 -3.90
C GLY A 230 4.23 -10.40 -3.33
N PRO A 231 5.24 -10.56 -4.21
CA PRO A 231 6.66 -10.62 -3.84
C PRO A 231 7.20 -9.24 -3.42
N HIS A 232 8.48 -9.17 -3.00
CA HIS A 232 9.12 -7.94 -2.51
C HIS A 232 9.46 -6.96 -3.65
N LEU A 233 8.42 -6.52 -4.34
CA LEU A 233 8.46 -5.51 -5.40
C LEU A 233 7.52 -4.34 -5.06
N ALA A 234 7.58 -3.30 -5.85
CA ALA A 234 6.66 -2.17 -5.80
C ALA A 234 6.28 -1.69 -7.19
N LEU A 235 5.06 -1.18 -7.31
CA LEU A 235 4.56 -0.55 -8.52
C LEU A 235 4.57 0.97 -8.35
N LEU A 236 5.01 1.67 -9.40
CA LEU A 236 4.85 3.11 -9.57
C LEU A 236 4.03 3.36 -10.83
N TYR A 237 2.80 3.83 -10.66
CA TYR A 237 1.98 4.38 -11.73
C TYR A 237 2.41 5.80 -12.05
N GLY A 238 2.36 6.18 -13.31
CA GLY A 238 2.46 7.56 -13.77
C GLY A 238 1.64 7.75 -15.04
N ARG A 239 1.03 8.92 -15.20
CA ARG A 239 0.38 9.27 -16.47
C ARG A 239 1.42 9.19 -17.57
N LYS A 240 1.06 8.56 -18.70
CA LYS A 240 1.99 8.28 -19.80
C LYS A 240 2.76 9.52 -20.24
N GLU A 241 2.07 10.62 -20.48
CA GLU A 241 2.66 11.88 -20.92
C GLU A 241 3.70 12.43 -19.91
N LEU A 242 3.49 12.21 -18.61
CA LEU A 242 4.44 12.63 -17.57
C LEU A 242 5.64 11.68 -17.49
N LEU A 243 5.42 10.37 -17.68
CA LEU A 243 6.52 9.40 -17.76
C LEU A 243 7.42 9.66 -18.99
N GLU A 244 6.83 10.08 -20.11
CA GLU A 244 7.56 10.47 -21.32
C GLU A 244 8.46 11.70 -21.10
N GLU A 245 8.06 12.60 -20.21
CA GLU A 245 8.83 13.79 -19.85
C GLU A 245 9.91 13.52 -18.79
N THR A 246 9.95 12.34 -18.14
CA THR A 246 10.97 12.04 -17.14
C THR A 246 12.36 11.91 -17.77
N LYS A 247 13.37 12.37 -17.04
CA LYS A 247 14.76 12.15 -17.44
C LYS A 247 15.11 10.68 -17.36
N ASN A 248 15.74 10.16 -18.40
CA ASN A 248 16.24 8.78 -18.40
C ASN A 248 17.29 8.60 -17.30
N LEU A 249 17.04 7.68 -16.35
CA LEU A 249 17.96 7.25 -15.31
C LEU A 249 18.57 5.86 -15.58
N ASN A 250 18.15 5.22 -16.70
CA ASN A 250 18.65 3.93 -17.14
C ASN A 250 19.77 4.11 -18.20
N HIS A 251 20.24 3.01 -18.79
CA HIS A 251 21.21 3.03 -19.89
C HIS A 251 20.76 3.93 -21.04
N GLU A 252 21.71 4.58 -21.70
CA GLU A 252 21.43 5.56 -22.75
C GLU A 252 20.58 4.98 -23.89
N PHE A 253 20.85 3.74 -24.29
CA PHE A 253 20.12 3.05 -25.36
C PHE A 253 18.65 2.71 -25.02
N LEU A 254 18.26 2.78 -23.72
CA LEU A 254 16.90 2.60 -23.22
C LEU A 254 16.15 3.93 -23.01
N SER A 255 16.72 5.04 -23.42
CA SER A 255 16.16 6.39 -23.17
C SER A 255 14.79 6.64 -23.79
N LYS A 256 14.34 5.79 -24.74
CA LYS A 256 13.02 5.87 -25.38
C LYS A 256 12.08 4.75 -24.96
N GLU A 257 12.54 3.87 -24.10
CA GLU A 257 11.78 2.70 -23.63
C GLU A 257 11.04 3.03 -22.33
N ILE A 258 9.87 3.64 -22.46
CA ILE A 258 9.02 3.89 -21.31
C ILE A 258 8.26 2.59 -20.98
N PRO A 259 8.23 2.18 -19.72
CA PRO A 259 8.64 2.85 -18.48
C PRO A 259 10.08 2.57 -18.00
N LEU A 260 10.94 1.95 -18.78
CA LEU A 260 12.29 1.53 -18.36
C LEU A 260 13.20 2.72 -18.01
N THR A 261 12.88 3.94 -18.45
CA THR A 261 13.66 5.15 -18.13
C THR A 261 13.87 5.37 -16.63
N LEU A 262 12.91 4.96 -15.79
CA LEU A 262 12.99 5.05 -14.32
C LEU A 262 13.30 3.69 -13.64
N ASN A 263 13.76 2.70 -14.39
CA ASN A 263 14.07 1.37 -13.86
C ASN A 263 15.49 0.92 -14.25
N PRO A 264 16.55 1.57 -13.69
CA PRO A 264 17.93 1.25 -14.03
C PRO A 264 18.26 -0.21 -13.70
N GLY A 265 18.76 -0.95 -14.70
CA GLY A 265 19.07 -2.37 -14.59
C GLY A 265 17.90 -3.32 -14.86
N GLY A 266 16.69 -2.79 -15.02
CA GLY A 266 15.48 -3.58 -15.24
C GLY A 266 14.92 -4.21 -13.94
N PRO A 267 13.76 -4.88 -14.04
CA PRO A 267 13.11 -5.54 -12.90
C PRO A 267 13.79 -6.87 -12.56
N ASN A 268 13.54 -7.36 -11.35
CA ASN A 268 13.82 -8.76 -10.99
C ASN A 268 12.89 -9.67 -11.81
N HIS A 269 13.45 -10.52 -12.66
CA HIS A 269 12.70 -11.30 -13.66
C HIS A 269 11.76 -12.32 -13.00
N GLU A 270 12.26 -13.12 -12.06
CA GLU A 270 11.49 -14.15 -11.37
C GLU A 270 10.33 -13.59 -10.55
N GLU A 271 10.58 -12.48 -9.85
CA GLU A 271 9.53 -11.82 -9.06
C GLU A 271 8.51 -11.10 -9.96
N LEU A 272 8.95 -10.52 -11.08
CA LEU A 272 8.04 -9.95 -12.08
C LEU A 272 7.17 -11.04 -12.72
N ALA A 273 7.77 -12.15 -13.16
CA ALA A 273 7.05 -13.25 -13.79
C ALA A 273 5.97 -13.86 -12.89
N CYS A 274 6.19 -13.89 -11.56
CA CYS A 274 5.21 -14.47 -10.65
C CYS A 274 4.03 -13.55 -10.29
N LEU A 275 4.03 -12.27 -10.70
CA LEU A 275 2.95 -11.33 -10.37
C LEU A 275 1.59 -11.72 -10.97
N SER A 276 1.55 -12.42 -12.10
CA SER A 276 0.29 -12.98 -12.62
C SER A 276 -0.37 -13.97 -11.64
N GLY A 277 0.38 -14.56 -10.72
CA GLY A 277 -0.19 -15.38 -9.64
C GLY A 277 -1.07 -14.59 -8.67
N LEU A 278 -0.83 -13.28 -8.50
CA LEU A 278 -1.71 -12.42 -7.73
C LEU A 278 -3.08 -12.28 -8.40
N THR A 279 -3.11 -12.12 -9.72
CA THR A 279 -4.38 -12.05 -10.47
C THR A 279 -5.10 -13.39 -10.51
N ASP A 280 -4.37 -14.51 -10.60
CA ASP A 280 -4.96 -15.85 -10.51
C ASP A 280 -5.63 -16.04 -9.14
N TYR A 281 -5.02 -15.57 -8.06
CA TYR A 281 -5.61 -15.56 -6.72
C TYR A 281 -6.94 -14.78 -6.68
N TYR A 282 -6.98 -13.57 -7.24
CA TYR A 282 -8.23 -12.80 -7.31
C TYR A 282 -9.29 -13.49 -8.19
N GLU A 283 -8.90 -14.08 -9.32
CA GLU A 283 -9.84 -14.84 -10.14
C GLU A 283 -10.41 -16.06 -9.41
N ASP A 284 -9.60 -16.77 -8.62
CA ASP A 284 -10.07 -17.88 -7.77
C ASP A 284 -11.12 -17.41 -6.74
N ILE A 285 -10.85 -16.29 -6.03
CA ILE A 285 -11.81 -15.71 -5.08
C ILE A 285 -13.10 -15.29 -5.81
N TYR A 286 -12.96 -14.66 -6.99
CA TYR A 286 -14.12 -14.26 -7.78
C TYR A 286 -14.98 -15.45 -8.18
N ASN A 287 -14.37 -16.48 -8.78
CA ASN A 287 -15.06 -17.67 -9.29
C ASN A 287 -15.74 -18.48 -8.18
N HIS A 288 -15.20 -18.44 -6.94
CA HIS A 288 -15.84 -19.06 -5.78
C HIS A 288 -17.11 -18.32 -5.34
N HIS A 289 -17.10 -16.98 -5.39
CA HIS A 289 -18.20 -16.18 -4.85
C HIS A 289 -19.23 -15.74 -5.91
N PHE A 290 -18.86 -15.67 -7.18
CA PHE A 290 -19.68 -15.10 -8.26
C PHE A 290 -19.74 -16.03 -9.48
N SER A 291 -20.86 -15.98 -10.21
CA SER A 291 -21.11 -16.79 -11.40
C SER A 291 -20.98 -16.05 -12.73
N ASP A 292 -20.99 -14.72 -12.71
CA ASP A 292 -20.88 -13.91 -13.94
C ASP A 292 -19.43 -13.93 -14.46
N GLN A 293 -19.23 -14.49 -15.65
CA GLN A 293 -17.91 -14.64 -16.29
C GLN A 293 -17.59 -13.55 -17.32
N ASN A 294 -18.51 -12.59 -17.56
CA ASN A 294 -18.36 -11.60 -18.61
C ASN A 294 -17.58 -10.34 -18.18
N LEU A 295 -17.12 -10.29 -16.94
CA LEU A 295 -16.38 -9.15 -16.39
C LEU A 295 -14.89 -9.26 -16.65
N ASN A 296 -14.26 -8.12 -16.91
CA ASN A 296 -12.81 -8.01 -16.93
C ASN A 296 -12.22 -8.11 -15.50
N LEU A 297 -10.88 -8.21 -15.39
CA LEU A 297 -10.21 -8.44 -14.13
C LEU A 297 -10.38 -7.28 -13.13
N TYR A 298 -10.40 -6.03 -13.60
CA TYR A 298 -10.68 -4.87 -12.76
C TYR A 298 -12.08 -4.92 -12.15
N GLU A 299 -13.10 -5.21 -12.96
CA GLU A 299 -14.49 -5.31 -12.52
C GLU A 299 -14.68 -6.47 -11.52
N LYS A 300 -14.03 -7.61 -11.77
CA LYS A 300 -13.97 -8.75 -10.83
C LYS A 300 -13.34 -8.31 -9.51
N GLY A 301 -12.19 -7.62 -9.56
CA GLY A 301 -11.51 -7.07 -8.39
C GLY A 301 -12.41 -6.15 -7.57
N LYS A 302 -13.09 -5.20 -8.21
CA LYS A 302 -14.04 -4.31 -7.53
C LYS A 302 -15.19 -5.04 -6.83
N LYS A 303 -15.66 -6.16 -7.39
CA LYS A 303 -16.67 -7.01 -6.71
C LYS A 303 -16.09 -7.77 -5.51
N ILE A 304 -14.86 -8.29 -5.64
CA ILE A 304 -14.18 -8.97 -4.53
C ILE A 304 -13.99 -7.99 -3.36
N PHE A 305 -13.50 -6.79 -3.64
CA PHE A 305 -13.25 -5.82 -2.57
C PHE A 305 -14.51 -5.37 -1.85
N LYS A 306 -15.70 -5.45 -2.46
CA LYS A 306 -16.98 -5.25 -1.74
C LYS A 306 -17.23 -6.31 -0.66
N LEU A 307 -16.83 -7.57 -0.91
CA LEU A 307 -16.89 -8.62 0.11
C LEU A 307 -15.82 -8.41 1.19
N VAL A 308 -14.61 -8.03 0.77
CA VAL A 308 -13.47 -7.71 1.65
C VAL A 308 -13.88 -6.60 2.62
N TYR A 309 -14.48 -5.51 2.14
CA TYR A 309 -14.92 -4.40 3.00
C TYR A 309 -15.86 -4.85 4.11
N SER A 310 -16.91 -5.60 3.74
CA SER A 310 -17.89 -6.06 4.71
C SER A 310 -17.26 -6.92 5.81
N HIS A 311 -16.28 -7.74 5.43
CA HIS A 311 -15.54 -8.56 6.39
C HIS A 311 -14.58 -7.72 7.27
N GLU A 312 -13.79 -6.84 6.66
CA GLU A 312 -12.83 -6.00 7.38
C GLU A 312 -13.53 -5.02 8.34
N GLU A 313 -14.71 -4.48 7.96
CA GLU A 313 -15.54 -3.66 8.86
C GLU A 313 -15.99 -4.43 10.10
N GLN A 314 -16.37 -5.70 9.97
CA GLN A 314 -16.74 -6.55 11.11
C GLN A 314 -15.56 -6.77 12.07
N LEU A 315 -14.34 -7.01 11.54
CA LEU A 315 -13.14 -7.16 12.35
C LEU A 315 -12.82 -5.85 13.08
N MET A 316 -12.91 -4.72 12.37
CA MET A 316 -12.66 -3.39 12.91
C MET A 316 -13.66 -3.02 14.00
N GLU A 317 -14.95 -3.25 13.77
CA GLU A 317 -16.00 -2.96 14.75
C GLU A 317 -15.75 -3.67 16.07
N LYS A 318 -15.42 -4.97 16.03
CA LYS A 318 -15.08 -5.74 17.22
C LYS A 318 -13.92 -5.13 18.00
N LEU A 319 -12.81 -4.89 17.34
CA LEU A 319 -11.59 -4.37 17.97
C LEU A 319 -11.80 -2.96 18.52
N LEU A 320 -12.39 -2.05 17.74
CA LEU A 320 -12.61 -0.68 18.16
C LEU A 320 -13.65 -0.58 19.27
N SER A 321 -14.70 -1.39 19.26
CA SER A 321 -15.69 -1.44 20.34
C SER A 321 -15.04 -1.84 21.65
N PHE A 322 -14.15 -2.83 21.64
CA PHE A 322 -13.38 -3.21 22.82
C PHE A 322 -12.45 -2.08 23.29
N LEU A 323 -11.62 -1.53 22.41
CA LEU A 323 -10.64 -0.49 22.79
C LEU A 323 -11.32 0.76 23.37
N LYS A 324 -12.51 1.12 22.88
CA LYS A 324 -13.31 2.24 23.43
C LYS A 324 -13.77 2.04 24.87
N THR A 325 -13.81 0.80 25.37
CA THR A 325 -14.15 0.53 26.79
C THR A 325 -13.00 0.80 27.74
N LYS A 326 -11.77 1.00 27.23
CA LYS A 326 -10.56 1.14 28.00
C LYS A 326 -10.19 2.61 28.23
N ASN A 327 -10.37 3.12 29.45
CA ASN A 327 -10.11 4.52 29.79
C ASN A 327 -8.62 4.93 29.74
N ASN A 328 -7.72 3.97 29.71
CA ASN A 328 -6.27 4.18 29.64
C ASN A 328 -5.71 4.04 28.23
N VAL A 329 -6.55 3.78 27.22
CA VAL A 329 -6.18 3.70 25.82
C VAL A 329 -6.44 5.03 25.11
N THR A 330 -5.47 5.49 24.34
CA THR A 330 -5.63 6.60 23.42
C THR A 330 -5.53 6.08 21.98
N LEU A 331 -6.66 6.05 21.27
CA LEU A 331 -6.73 5.70 19.84
C LEU A 331 -6.14 6.82 19.01
N ILE A 332 -5.44 6.45 17.91
CA ILE A 332 -4.90 7.39 16.93
C ILE A 332 -5.84 7.42 15.72
N GLY A 333 -6.25 8.63 15.34
CA GLY A 333 -7.18 8.87 14.23
C GLY A 333 -8.63 8.55 14.59
N LYS A 334 -9.47 8.44 13.56
CA LYS A 334 -10.92 8.22 13.70
C LYS A 334 -11.24 6.94 14.43
N SER A 335 -12.25 6.97 15.28
CA SER A 335 -12.72 5.80 16.04
C SER A 335 -13.86 5.03 15.35
N THR A 336 -14.08 5.26 14.06
CA THR A 336 -15.07 4.57 13.22
C THR A 336 -14.49 3.29 12.62
N HIS A 337 -15.36 2.34 12.30
CA HIS A 337 -15.02 1.14 11.52
C HIS A 337 -15.42 1.26 10.03
N LEU A 338 -16.07 2.37 9.66
CA LEU A 338 -16.63 2.55 8.32
C LEU A 338 -15.52 2.66 7.27
N ARG A 339 -15.66 1.87 6.22
CA ARG A 339 -14.67 1.69 5.16
C ARG A 339 -14.34 2.96 4.37
N ASN A 340 -15.29 3.88 4.24
CA ASN A 340 -15.10 5.17 3.56
C ASN A 340 -14.34 6.21 4.41
N GLU A 341 -14.06 5.93 5.67
CA GLU A 341 -13.41 6.85 6.60
C GLU A 341 -12.02 6.40 7.01
N ARG A 342 -11.79 5.07 7.14
CA ARG A 342 -10.49 4.52 7.51
C ARG A 342 -10.27 3.10 6.99
N MET A 343 -8.99 2.71 6.92
CA MET A 343 -8.54 1.35 6.61
C MET A 343 -8.42 0.49 7.90
N PRO A 344 -8.36 -0.86 7.77
CA PRO A 344 -8.34 -1.77 8.90
C PRO A 344 -6.96 -1.84 9.60
N THR A 345 -6.40 -0.68 9.89
CA THR A 345 -5.21 -0.49 10.73
C THR A 345 -5.61 0.31 11.96
N VAL A 346 -5.27 -0.17 13.15
CA VAL A 346 -5.57 0.49 14.42
C VAL A 346 -4.27 0.73 15.17
N SER A 347 -3.95 2.01 15.40
CA SER A 347 -2.82 2.42 16.23
C SER A 347 -3.32 3.04 17.53
N PHE A 348 -2.66 2.76 18.64
CA PHE A 348 -3.02 3.31 19.95
C PHE A 348 -1.83 3.31 20.91
N THR A 349 -1.93 4.10 21.97
CA THR A 349 -1.05 4.07 23.13
C THR A 349 -1.81 3.69 24.37
N VAL A 350 -1.11 3.19 25.39
CA VAL A 350 -1.70 2.82 26.68
C VAL A 350 -1.00 3.63 27.78
N LYS A 351 -1.77 4.37 28.58
CA LYS A 351 -1.25 5.22 29.66
C LYS A 351 -0.45 4.38 30.66
N ASN A 352 0.78 4.81 30.95
CA ASN A 352 1.69 4.18 31.89
C ASN A 352 2.11 2.73 31.53
N LYS A 353 1.99 2.34 30.27
CA LYS A 353 2.49 1.06 29.77
C LYS A 353 3.31 1.29 28.51
N SER A 354 4.42 0.58 28.37
CA SER A 354 5.26 0.62 27.17
C SER A 354 4.60 -0.17 26.04
N SER A 355 4.53 0.44 24.86
CA SER A 355 4.06 -0.21 23.63
C SER A 355 4.92 -1.42 23.28
N LEU A 356 6.25 -1.33 23.52
CA LEU A 356 7.19 -2.44 23.32
C LEU A 356 6.85 -3.63 24.21
N SER A 357 6.57 -3.39 25.51
CA SER A 357 6.30 -4.48 26.45
C SER A 357 5.04 -5.26 26.06
N ILE A 358 3.97 -4.56 25.63
CA ILE A 358 2.72 -5.18 25.17
C ILE A 358 2.95 -6.00 23.92
N ALA A 359 3.71 -5.47 22.93
CA ALA A 359 4.01 -6.20 21.70
C ALA A 359 4.85 -7.46 21.96
N GLN A 360 5.83 -7.39 22.87
CA GLN A 360 6.64 -8.55 23.25
C GLN A 360 5.82 -9.63 23.98
N GLU A 361 4.90 -9.24 24.83
CA GLU A 361 4.01 -10.17 25.54
C GLU A 361 3.01 -10.82 24.57
N ALA A 362 2.45 -10.05 23.62
CA ALA A 362 1.60 -10.58 22.56
C ALA A 362 2.31 -11.68 21.75
N GLY A 363 3.57 -11.46 21.38
CA GLY A 363 4.37 -12.45 20.67
C GLY A 363 4.52 -13.78 21.43
N LYS A 364 4.69 -13.74 22.77
CA LYS A 364 4.74 -14.94 23.62
C LYS A 364 3.40 -15.69 23.66
N ASN A 365 2.29 -14.99 23.40
CA ASN A 365 0.94 -15.56 23.34
C ASN A 365 0.50 -15.93 21.92
N GLY A 366 1.42 -16.01 20.95
CA GLY A 366 1.10 -16.37 19.57
C GLY A 366 0.24 -15.32 18.86
N ILE A 367 0.50 -14.03 19.14
CA ILE A 367 -0.17 -12.89 18.51
C ILE A 367 0.90 -11.97 17.91
N GLY A 368 0.88 -11.81 16.59
CA GLY A 368 1.83 -11.02 15.84
C GLY A 368 1.36 -9.58 15.70
N ILE A 369 1.74 -8.71 16.64
CA ILE A 369 1.61 -7.25 16.57
C ILE A 369 2.97 -6.60 16.75
N ARG A 370 3.09 -5.32 16.40
CA ARG A 370 4.33 -4.56 16.60
C ARG A 370 4.07 -3.21 17.25
N ASN A 371 5.13 -2.61 17.77
CA ASN A 371 5.19 -1.25 18.25
C ASN A 371 6.25 -0.44 17.50
N GLY A 372 6.21 0.87 17.61
CA GLY A 372 7.21 1.80 17.07
C GLY A 372 6.59 2.95 16.30
N ASP A 373 7.44 3.63 15.52
CA ASP A 373 7.05 4.74 14.65
C ASP A 373 6.71 4.31 13.22
N PHE A 374 7.04 3.07 12.84
CA PHE A 374 6.74 2.47 11.54
C PHE A 374 7.19 3.33 10.36
N TYR A 375 8.35 3.98 10.47
CA TYR A 375 8.88 4.93 9.48
C TYR A 375 7.98 6.15 9.23
N ALA A 376 7.07 6.46 10.16
CA ALA A 376 6.22 7.66 10.16
C ALA A 376 6.48 8.50 11.43
N TRP A 377 7.75 8.62 11.83
CA TRP A 377 8.15 9.31 13.07
C TRP A 377 7.68 10.77 13.12
N ARG A 378 7.53 11.43 11.96
CA ARG A 378 7.00 12.81 11.86
C ARG A 378 5.52 12.86 12.25
N CYS A 379 4.75 11.84 11.89
CA CYS A 379 3.35 11.69 12.29
C CYS A 379 3.25 11.61 13.82
N LEU A 380 4.03 10.72 14.43
CA LEU A 380 4.06 10.58 15.89
C LEU A 380 4.49 11.88 16.58
N LYS A 381 5.51 12.54 16.06
CA LYS A 381 5.98 13.83 16.58
C LYS A 381 4.90 14.92 16.46
N GLY A 382 4.20 14.99 15.33
CA GLY A 382 3.09 15.92 15.13
C GLY A 382 1.95 15.70 16.12
N LEU A 383 1.68 14.45 16.48
CA LEU A 383 0.70 14.05 17.48
C LEU A 383 1.20 14.22 18.93
N GLY A 384 2.48 14.52 19.15
CA GLY A 384 3.09 14.63 20.49
C GLY A 384 3.33 13.27 21.16
N ILE A 385 3.47 12.19 20.38
CA ILE A 385 3.75 10.84 20.86
C ILE A 385 5.26 10.64 20.92
N ASP A 386 5.76 9.98 22.01
CA ASP A 386 7.17 9.61 22.12
C ASP A 386 7.55 8.62 21.00
N THR A 387 8.43 9.03 20.12
CA THR A 387 8.88 8.23 18.97
C THR A 387 9.76 7.02 19.37
N ASN A 388 10.34 7.01 20.57
CA ASN A 388 11.17 5.88 21.04
C ASN A 388 10.35 4.66 21.42
N ASP A 389 9.19 4.85 22.05
CA ASP A 389 8.23 3.75 22.35
C ASP A 389 7.21 3.57 21.22
N GLY A 390 6.83 4.66 20.58
CA GLY A 390 5.90 4.69 19.46
C GLY A 390 4.47 4.31 19.87
N VAL A 391 3.77 3.70 18.92
CA VAL A 391 2.40 3.20 19.11
C VAL A 391 2.37 1.68 18.98
N ILE A 392 1.36 1.04 19.58
CA ILE A 392 0.98 -0.33 19.19
C ILE A 392 0.21 -0.22 17.89
N ARG A 393 0.54 -1.06 16.91
CA ARG A 393 -0.19 -1.11 15.64
C ARG A 393 -0.73 -2.50 15.38
N ILE A 394 -2.01 -2.57 15.06
CA ILE A 394 -2.75 -3.76 14.66
C ILE A 394 -3.26 -3.50 13.26
N SER A 395 -2.86 -4.30 12.29
CA SER A 395 -3.32 -4.19 10.90
C SER A 395 -3.89 -5.51 10.43
N MET A 396 -5.13 -5.46 9.99
CA MET A 396 -5.91 -6.61 9.52
C MET A 396 -6.04 -6.55 8.00
N VAL A 397 -6.20 -7.70 7.37
CA VAL A 397 -6.58 -7.84 5.97
C VAL A 397 -7.62 -8.96 5.86
N HIS A 398 -8.16 -9.17 4.68
CA HIS A 398 -9.28 -10.06 4.40
C HIS A 398 -9.11 -11.54 4.82
N TYR A 399 -7.89 -12.04 5.07
CA TYR A 399 -7.68 -13.39 5.58
C TYR A 399 -7.65 -13.49 7.11
N ASN A 400 -7.68 -12.36 7.83
CA ASN A 400 -7.84 -12.40 9.28
C ASN A 400 -9.25 -12.88 9.65
N SER A 401 -9.34 -13.67 10.70
CA SER A 401 -10.62 -14.21 11.15
C SER A 401 -11.15 -13.50 12.40
N VAL A 402 -12.45 -13.66 12.65
CA VAL A 402 -13.10 -13.15 13.85
C VAL A 402 -12.48 -13.76 15.11
N GLU A 403 -12.16 -15.06 15.07
CA GLU A 403 -11.53 -15.79 16.17
C GLU A 403 -10.14 -15.26 16.52
N GLU A 404 -9.36 -14.86 15.48
CA GLU A 404 -8.07 -14.20 15.70
C GLU A 404 -8.24 -12.86 16.41
N VAL A 405 -9.24 -12.04 16.02
CA VAL A 405 -9.56 -10.77 16.69
C VAL A 405 -10.04 -11.01 18.12
N GLU A 406 -10.83 -12.04 18.38
CA GLU A 406 -11.24 -12.42 19.74
C GLU A 406 -10.06 -12.86 20.60
N LYS A 407 -9.14 -13.65 20.04
CA LYS A 407 -7.88 -14.02 20.71
C LYS A 407 -7.07 -12.76 21.09
N LEU A 408 -6.95 -11.81 20.17
CA LEU A 408 -6.27 -10.52 20.40
C LEU A 408 -6.98 -9.71 21.49
N ILE A 409 -8.30 -9.59 21.47
CA ILE A 409 -9.10 -8.87 22.46
C ILE A 409 -8.91 -9.49 23.86
N ASN A 410 -9.01 -10.81 23.97
CA ASN A 410 -8.82 -11.51 25.24
C ASN A 410 -7.41 -11.27 25.83
N PHE A 411 -6.39 -11.25 24.97
CA PHE A 411 -5.03 -10.90 25.37
C PHE A 411 -4.95 -9.44 25.85
N LEU A 412 -5.46 -8.50 25.07
CA LEU A 412 -5.42 -7.07 25.39
C LEU A 412 -6.22 -6.76 26.66
N ASP A 413 -7.33 -7.44 26.93
CA ASP A 413 -8.17 -7.23 28.13
C ASP A 413 -7.39 -7.45 29.44
N ILE A 414 -6.42 -8.34 29.40
CA ILE A 414 -5.53 -8.65 30.53
C ILE A 414 -4.29 -7.74 30.54
N SER A 415 -3.79 -7.37 29.35
CA SER A 415 -2.48 -6.73 29.19
C SER A 415 -2.52 -5.20 29.21
N ILE A 416 -3.71 -4.56 29.05
CA ILE A 416 -3.85 -3.09 28.98
C ILE A 416 -4.73 -2.49 30.07
#